data_ca097f4c9d0cf1eaad48441b2a2ae487
#
_entry.id   ca097f4c9d0cf1eaad48441b2a2ae487
#
_cell.length_a   1.000
_cell.length_b   1.000
_cell.length_c   1.000
_cell.angle_alpha   90.00
_cell.angle_beta   90.00
_cell.angle_gamma   90.00
#
_symmetry.space_group_name_H-M   'P 1'
#
loop_
_entity.id
_entity.type
_entity.pdbx_description
1 polymer ?
#
loop_
_entity_poly.entity_id
_entity_poly.type
_entity_poly.pdbx_seq_one_letter_code
_entity_poly.pdbx_strand_id
1 'polypeptide(L)'
;MKKLSEGEITLKVGTGEMVSASAVGVLKLFFRDRYVILKNVLYVPQMKRNLISISCILEQMYRISFEINEAFVFYKGILVCSAILEDNLYKLRPTRANFVLNTEIFRTAETQNKRQKVSSNAYLWHLRLGHINLNRIGRLVKSGLLSPLEDNSLPPCESCLEGKMTKRSFTGKGLRAKGPLELVHSDLCGPMNVKARGGYEYFISFIDDYSRYGHIYLIHHKSNSLEKFKEYKAEVENELGKTIKILRSDRGGEYMDLRFRDYLIENGIQSQLSAPSTPQQNGVSERRNWTLLDMVRSMMSFSQMSDSFLGYALETAVYILNNVPSKSVSETPYELWKGRKGSLRHFRIWGCPANVLVQNPKKLKHRSKLCFFIGYPKESRGGLFYDPQENKIFVSNKCHILRGRPHQGSSTS
;
A
#
# COMPACT_ATOMS: atom_id res chain seq x y z
N MET A 1 29.85 -3.36 4.44
CA MET A 1 30.76 -2.88 3.41
C MET A 1 30.94 -4.00 2.38
N LYS A 2 30.57 -3.77 1.13
CA LYS A 2 30.80 -4.72 0.03
C LYS A 2 32.22 -4.49 -0.49
N LYS A 3 33.07 -5.52 -0.53
CA LYS A 3 34.36 -5.44 -1.22
C LYS A 3 34.09 -5.35 -2.73
N LEU A 4 34.87 -4.53 -3.40
CA LEU A 4 34.84 -4.35 -4.84
C LEU A 4 36.08 -5.01 -5.45
N SER A 5 35.94 -5.51 -6.67
CA SER A 5 37.05 -5.98 -7.48
C SER A 5 37.85 -4.79 -7.99
N GLU A 6 39.14 -4.99 -8.26
CA GLU A 6 40.00 -3.94 -8.78
C GLU A 6 39.48 -3.43 -10.12
N GLY A 7 39.21 -2.11 -10.22
CA GLY A 7 38.64 -1.49 -11.41
C GLY A 7 37.12 -1.52 -11.53
N GLU A 8 36.37 -2.17 -10.62
CA GLU A 8 34.88 -2.21 -10.64
C GLU A 8 34.28 -0.82 -10.52
N ILE A 9 34.84 0.04 -9.66
CA ILE A 9 34.51 1.47 -9.58
C ILE A 9 35.81 2.28 -9.54
N THR A 10 35.96 3.18 -10.50
CA THR A 10 37.11 4.08 -10.60
C THR A 10 36.68 5.53 -10.49
N LEU A 11 37.49 6.35 -9.83
CA LEU A 11 37.28 7.78 -9.67
C LEU A 11 38.42 8.54 -10.34
N LYS A 12 38.10 9.59 -11.09
CA LYS A 12 39.09 10.52 -11.62
C LYS A 12 39.32 11.62 -10.57
N VAL A 13 40.54 11.69 -10.06
CA VAL A 13 40.95 12.74 -9.09
C VAL A 13 41.42 14.01 -9.80
N GLY A 14 41.55 15.11 -9.06
CA GLY A 14 41.88 16.43 -9.62
C GLY A 14 43.23 16.50 -10.37
N THR A 15 44.12 15.54 -10.15
CA THR A 15 45.38 15.40 -10.91
C THR A 15 45.21 14.72 -12.27
N GLY A 16 43.99 14.21 -12.58
CA GLY A 16 43.68 13.46 -13.78
C GLY A 16 43.89 11.95 -13.65
N GLU A 17 44.47 11.47 -12.55
CA GLU A 17 44.70 10.07 -12.28
C GLU A 17 43.38 9.32 -11.97
N MET A 18 43.33 8.03 -12.36
CA MET A 18 42.21 7.14 -12.04
C MET A 18 42.59 6.32 -10.80
N VAL A 19 41.78 6.42 -9.76
CA VAL A 19 41.94 5.64 -8.53
C VAL A 19 40.77 4.68 -8.35
N SER A 20 41.06 3.45 -7.92
CA SER A 20 40.04 2.40 -7.73
C SER A 20 39.50 2.38 -6.32
N ALA A 21 38.19 2.24 -6.19
CA ALA A 21 37.54 2.01 -4.90
C ALA A 21 37.70 0.53 -4.50
N SER A 22 38.14 0.28 -3.28
CA SER A 22 38.28 -1.06 -2.72
C SER A 22 37.01 -1.60 -2.09
N ALA A 23 36.11 -0.72 -1.71
CA ALA A 23 34.82 -1.14 -1.12
C ALA A 23 33.76 -0.03 -1.19
N VAL A 24 32.50 -0.45 -1.09
CA VAL A 24 31.34 0.45 -0.97
C VAL A 24 30.53 0.10 0.27
N GLY A 25 29.94 1.11 0.94
CA GLY A 25 29.17 0.87 2.15
C GLY A 25 28.36 2.06 2.62
N VAL A 26 27.87 1.97 3.84
CA VAL A 26 27.14 3.02 4.54
C VAL A 26 27.98 3.54 5.70
N LEU A 27 28.13 4.85 5.79
CA LEU A 27 28.86 5.52 6.85
C LEU A 27 27.90 6.32 7.72
N LYS A 28 28.00 6.14 9.03
CA LYS A 28 27.24 6.92 10.02
C LYS A 28 28.20 7.87 10.74
N LEU A 29 27.95 9.17 10.57
CA LEU A 29 28.70 10.24 11.22
C LEU A 29 27.90 10.78 12.41
N PHE A 30 28.44 10.77 13.60
CA PHE A 30 27.79 11.25 14.83
C PHE A 30 28.24 12.66 15.17
N PHE A 31 27.26 13.51 15.55
CA PHE A 31 27.45 14.87 15.96
C PHE A 31 26.67 15.06 17.29
N ARG A 32 27.35 14.85 18.42
CA ARG A 32 26.72 14.80 19.75
C ARG A 32 25.54 13.81 19.74
N ASP A 33 24.30 14.29 19.92
CA ASP A 33 23.09 13.50 20.00
C ASP A 33 22.42 13.19 18.65
N ARG A 34 23.05 13.62 17.54
CA ARG A 34 22.51 13.50 16.18
C ARG A 34 23.50 12.79 15.27
N TYR A 35 23.01 12.35 14.12
CA TYR A 35 23.86 11.69 13.15
C TYR A 35 23.43 11.93 11.72
N VAL A 36 24.37 11.83 10.81
CA VAL A 36 24.15 11.80 9.35
C VAL A 36 24.48 10.40 8.84
N ILE A 37 23.60 9.82 8.03
CA ILE A 37 23.84 8.55 7.33
C ILE A 37 24.20 8.87 5.89
N LEU A 38 25.37 8.41 5.44
CA LEU A 38 25.83 8.51 4.08
C LEU A 38 25.77 7.12 3.43
N LYS A 39 24.97 6.99 2.38
CA LYS A 39 24.85 5.73 1.60
C LYS A 39 25.81 5.76 0.43
N ASN A 40 26.16 4.58 -0.08
CA ASN A 40 27.06 4.38 -1.23
C ASN A 40 28.43 5.05 -1.06
N VAL A 41 28.94 5.07 0.17
CA VAL A 41 30.27 5.63 0.46
C VAL A 41 31.35 4.71 -0.08
N LEU A 42 32.20 5.24 -0.92
CA LEU A 42 33.34 4.51 -1.51
C LEU A 42 34.54 4.59 -0.59
N TYR A 43 35.20 3.47 -0.33
CA TYR A 43 36.47 3.40 0.35
C TYR A 43 37.60 3.34 -0.68
N VAL A 44 38.38 4.42 -0.74
CA VAL A 44 39.49 4.59 -1.69
C VAL A 44 40.75 4.85 -0.88
N PRO A 45 41.61 3.82 -0.64
CA PRO A 45 42.78 3.96 0.22
C PRO A 45 43.80 5.02 -0.24
N GLN A 46 43.84 5.30 -1.54
CA GLN A 46 44.77 6.25 -2.15
C GLN A 46 44.34 7.72 -1.94
N MET A 47 43.10 7.98 -1.51
CA MET A 47 42.62 9.35 -1.26
C MET A 47 43.12 9.86 0.09
N LYS A 48 43.81 11.02 0.07
CA LYS A 48 44.31 11.69 1.28
C LYS A 48 43.25 12.42 2.10
N ARG A 49 42.08 12.68 1.53
CA ARG A 49 40.98 13.45 2.17
C ARG A 49 39.65 12.70 2.00
N ASN A 50 38.83 12.74 3.04
CA ASN A 50 37.46 12.28 2.97
C ASN A 50 36.61 13.39 2.37
N LEU A 51 35.90 13.12 1.25
CA LEU A 51 35.08 14.06 0.54
C LEU A 51 33.62 13.60 0.60
N ILE A 52 32.72 14.56 0.78
CA ILE A 52 31.27 14.30 0.76
C ILE A 52 30.68 15.16 -0.36
N SER A 53 30.01 14.48 -1.32
CA SER A 53 29.31 15.17 -2.39
C SER A 53 28.04 15.82 -1.85
N ILE A 54 27.85 17.11 -2.16
CA ILE A 54 26.63 17.85 -1.81
C ILE A 54 25.41 17.23 -2.47
N SER A 55 25.51 16.86 -3.75
CA SER A 55 24.41 16.20 -4.47
C SER A 55 23.97 14.91 -3.79
N CYS A 56 24.92 14.06 -3.35
CA CYS A 56 24.60 12.83 -2.64
C CYS A 56 23.94 13.07 -1.27
N ILE A 57 24.24 14.17 -0.59
CA ILE A 57 23.54 14.55 0.64
C ILE A 57 22.10 14.99 0.34
N LEU A 58 21.90 15.82 -0.69
CA LEU A 58 20.59 16.29 -1.11
C LEU A 58 19.67 15.16 -1.57
N GLU A 59 20.20 14.18 -2.33
CA GLU A 59 19.47 12.97 -2.72
C GLU A 59 18.97 12.15 -1.53
N GLN A 60 19.66 12.22 -0.39
CA GLN A 60 19.27 11.55 0.84
C GLN A 60 18.32 12.39 1.72
N MET A 61 17.65 13.39 1.12
CA MET A 61 16.66 14.24 1.75
C MET A 61 17.19 15.16 2.87
N TYR A 62 18.49 15.42 2.89
CA TYR A 62 19.05 16.49 3.70
C TYR A 62 18.96 17.81 2.96
N ARG A 63 18.82 18.90 3.68
CA ARG A 63 18.88 20.28 3.18
C ARG A 63 20.19 20.90 3.68
N ILE A 64 20.88 21.63 2.81
CA ILE A 64 22.10 22.37 3.19
C ILE A 64 21.82 23.86 2.97
N SER A 65 22.16 24.66 3.98
CA SER A 65 22.17 26.12 3.89
C SER A 65 23.61 26.59 4.06
N PHE A 66 24.09 27.43 3.14
CA PHE A 66 25.44 27.99 3.18
C PHE A 66 25.38 29.44 3.66
N GLU A 67 26.24 29.75 4.59
CA GLU A 67 26.55 31.12 5.05
C GLU A 67 28.02 31.41 4.77
N ILE A 68 28.47 32.62 5.06
CA ILE A 68 29.80 33.12 4.64
C ILE A 68 30.93 32.21 5.14
N ASN A 69 30.87 31.73 6.38
CA ASN A 69 31.91 30.91 7.00
C ASN A 69 31.43 29.52 7.50
N GLU A 70 30.13 29.24 7.37
CA GLU A 70 29.55 28.03 7.88
C GLU A 70 28.53 27.44 6.90
N ALA A 71 28.33 26.13 6.95
CA ALA A 71 27.25 25.46 6.27
C ALA A 71 26.47 24.60 7.27
N PHE A 72 25.16 24.64 7.18
CA PHE A 72 24.24 23.96 8.10
C PHE A 72 23.53 22.81 7.37
N VAL A 73 23.56 21.63 7.95
CA VAL A 73 22.91 20.43 7.41
C VAL A 73 21.67 20.14 8.22
N PHE A 74 20.51 20.13 7.52
CA PHE A 74 19.20 19.87 8.12
C PHE A 74 18.64 18.55 7.61
N TYR A 75 17.96 17.83 8.48
CA TYR A 75 17.12 16.70 8.11
C TYR A 75 15.71 16.93 8.62
N LYS A 76 14.73 16.91 7.70
CA LYS A 76 13.31 17.22 8.02
C LYS A 76 13.12 18.52 8.82
N GLY A 77 13.85 19.55 8.44
CA GLY A 77 13.77 20.87 9.08
C GLY A 77 14.54 21.01 10.41
N ILE A 78 15.17 19.95 10.89
CA ILE A 78 15.94 19.94 12.15
C ILE A 78 17.42 20.05 11.81
N LEU A 79 18.16 21.00 12.43
CA LEU A 79 19.59 21.14 12.28
C LEU A 79 20.27 19.87 12.84
N VAL A 80 21.07 19.18 12.00
CA VAL A 80 21.78 17.96 12.38
C VAL A 80 23.23 18.27 12.75
N CYS A 81 23.92 19.05 11.91
CA CYS A 81 25.29 19.48 12.15
C CYS A 81 25.62 20.75 11.37
N SER A 82 26.73 21.39 11.72
CA SER A 82 27.33 22.46 10.95
C SER A 82 28.72 22.09 10.46
N ALA A 83 29.13 22.68 9.37
CA ALA A 83 30.46 22.60 8.79
C ALA A 83 31.09 23.99 8.78
N ILE A 84 32.35 24.07 9.13
CA ILE A 84 33.12 25.34 9.17
C ILE A 84 33.95 25.45 7.89
N LEU A 85 33.99 26.64 7.30
CA LEU A 85 34.83 26.90 6.13
C LEU A 85 36.30 27.03 6.56
N GLU A 86 37.12 26.09 6.14
CA GLU A 86 38.55 26.08 6.36
C GLU A 86 39.27 25.63 5.07
N ASP A 87 40.29 26.34 4.65
CA ASP A 87 41.07 26.04 3.43
C ASP A 87 40.19 25.89 2.16
N ASN A 88 39.19 26.75 2.00
CA ASN A 88 38.22 26.77 0.92
C ASN A 88 37.32 25.50 0.87
N LEU A 89 37.23 24.76 1.96
CA LEU A 89 36.34 23.59 2.09
C LEU A 89 35.51 23.68 3.35
N TYR A 90 34.22 23.34 3.27
CA TYR A 90 33.38 23.18 4.44
C TYR A 90 33.69 21.84 5.12
N LYS A 91 34.28 21.90 6.32
CA LYS A 91 34.71 20.75 7.09
C LYS A 91 33.71 20.35 8.15
N LEU A 92 33.18 19.13 8.04
CA LEU A 92 32.40 18.49 9.09
C LEU A 92 33.33 17.86 10.14
N ARG A 93 33.04 18.08 11.43
CA ARG A 93 33.82 17.49 12.54
C ARG A 93 32.93 16.54 13.35
N PRO A 94 32.72 15.29 12.90
CA PRO A 94 31.95 14.32 13.65
C PRO A 94 32.67 13.90 14.93
N THR A 95 31.94 13.69 16.01
CA THR A 95 32.47 13.16 17.27
C THR A 95 32.86 11.69 17.14
N ARG A 96 32.19 10.95 16.26
CA ARG A 96 32.45 9.55 15.95
C ARG A 96 31.99 9.23 14.53
N ALA A 97 32.76 8.39 13.85
CA ALA A 97 32.39 7.85 12.53
C ALA A 97 32.40 6.32 12.60
N ASN A 98 31.26 5.70 12.26
CA ASN A 98 31.17 4.24 12.20
C ASN A 98 30.77 3.83 10.79
N PHE A 99 31.59 2.94 10.19
CA PHE A 99 31.11 2.19 9.03
C PHE A 99 30.06 1.20 9.52
N VAL A 100 28.83 1.39 9.07
CA VAL A 100 27.79 0.39 9.25
C VAL A 100 28.12 -0.70 8.23
N LEU A 101 28.60 -1.84 8.72
CA LEU A 101 28.72 -3.03 7.88
C LEU A 101 27.31 -3.28 7.32
N ASN A 102 27.17 -3.38 6.00
CA ASN A 102 25.89 -3.74 5.37
C ASN A 102 25.30 -5.05 5.93
N THR A 103 26.12 -5.87 6.60
CA THR A 103 25.67 -7.00 7.40
C THR A 103 24.73 -6.64 8.55
N GLU A 104 24.73 -5.43 9.11
CA GLU A 104 23.77 -5.07 10.16
C GLU A 104 22.42 -4.57 9.60
N ILE A 105 22.45 -3.89 8.44
CA ILE A 105 21.18 -3.52 7.74
C ILE A 105 20.59 -4.77 7.07
N PHE A 106 21.42 -5.69 6.56
CA PHE A 106 20.96 -6.99 6.06
C PHE A 106 20.79 -8.04 7.16
N ARG A 107 21.48 -7.94 8.32
CA ARG A 107 21.25 -8.85 9.45
C ARG A 107 19.95 -8.56 10.19
N THR A 108 19.44 -7.33 10.22
CA THR A 108 18.06 -7.10 10.64
C THR A 108 17.03 -7.62 9.63
N ALA A 109 17.41 -7.77 8.35
CA ALA A 109 16.59 -8.43 7.33
C ALA A 109 16.88 -9.95 7.20
N GLU A 110 18.13 -10.39 7.40
CA GLU A 110 18.55 -11.80 7.18
C GLU A 110 18.67 -12.63 8.47
N THR A 111 18.93 -12.04 9.65
CA THR A 111 18.88 -12.80 10.92
C THR A 111 17.47 -13.03 11.43
N GLN A 112 16.47 -12.36 10.88
CA GLN A 112 15.08 -12.79 11.07
C GLN A 112 14.66 -13.91 10.10
N ASN A 113 15.52 -14.31 9.14
CA ASN A 113 15.30 -15.45 8.26
C ASN A 113 15.77 -16.81 8.84
N LYS A 114 16.12 -16.89 10.12
CA LYS A 114 16.08 -18.18 10.80
C LYS A 114 14.63 -18.60 10.95
N ARG A 115 14.15 -19.44 9.99
CA ARG A 115 13.01 -20.38 10.11
C ARG A 115 12.08 -20.08 11.30
N GLN A 116 11.45 -18.90 11.35
CA GLN A 116 10.27 -18.73 12.16
C GLN A 116 9.18 -19.56 11.49
N LYS A 117 8.64 -20.53 12.22
CA LYS A 117 7.39 -21.20 11.91
C LYS A 117 6.34 -20.12 11.67
N VAL A 118 6.08 -19.79 10.41
CA VAL A 118 5.28 -18.62 9.97
C VAL A 118 3.78 -18.91 10.09
N SER A 119 3.32 -19.71 11.06
CA SER A 119 1.91 -20.14 11.10
C SER A 119 0.98 -19.25 11.93
N SER A 120 1.47 -18.37 12.80
CA SER A 120 0.61 -17.56 13.67
C SER A 120 1.14 -16.15 13.97
N ASN A 121 1.95 -15.59 13.10
CA ASN A 121 2.59 -14.29 13.31
C ASN A 121 1.64 -13.14 12.93
N ALA A 122 1.47 -12.14 13.81
CA ALA A 122 0.69 -10.94 13.57
C ALA A 122 1.11 -10.17 12.30
N TYR A 123 2.40 -10.17 11.97
CA TYR A 123 2.92 -9.55 10.77
C TYR A 123 2.42 -10.22 9.48
N LEU A 124 2.34 -11.55 9.44
CA LEU A 124 1.79 -12.27 8.28
C LEU A 124 0.30 -11.93 8.06
N TRP A 125 -0.48 -11.85 9.14
CA TRP A 125 -1.88 -11.43 9.03
C TRP A 125 -2.03 -9.97 8.66
N HIS A 126 -1.13 -9.10 9.12
CA HIS A 126 -1.05 -7.73 8.66
C HIS A 126 -0.89 -7.65 7.13
N LEU A 127 0.02 -8.44 6.54
CA LEU A 127 0.23 -8.52 5.10
C LEU A 127 -0.98 -9.14 4.36
N ARG A 128 -1.53 -10.26 4.88
CA ARG A 128 -2.68 -10.95 4.26
C ARG A 128 -3.95 -10.12 4.22
N LEU A 129 -4.12 -9.26 5.22
CA LEU A 129 -5.30 -8.40 5.38
C LEU A 129 -5.06 -6.98 4.85
N GLY A 130 -4.15 -6.80 3.89
CA GLY A 130 -3.90 -5.51 3.24
C GLY A 130 -3.41 -4.45 4.22
N HIS A 131 -2.48 -4.85 5.06
CA HIS A 131 -1.79 -3.98 6.01
C HIS A 131 -2.70 -3.33 7.08
N ILE A 132 -3.77 -4.01 7.53
CA ILE A 132 -4.60 -3.49 8.64
C ILE A 132 -3.77 -3.40 9.93
N ASN A 133 -4.18 -2.51 10.84
CA ASN A 133 -3.46 -2.31 12.10
C ASN A 133 -3.65 -3.48 13.09
N LEU A 134 -2.73 -3.61 14.04
CA LEU A 134 -2.71 -4.67 15.06
C LEU A 134 -4.01 -4.75 15.87
N ASN A 135 -4.64 -3.61 16.18
CA ASN A 135 -5.89 -3.58 16.94
C ASN A 135 -7.05 -4.26 16.19
N ARG A 136 -7.09 -4.20 14.87
CA ARG A 136 -8.08 -4.92 14.05
C ARG A 136 -7.79 -6.41 14.02
N ILE A 137 -6.53 -6.79 13.93
CA ILE A 137 -6.09 -8.20 14.01
C ILE A 137 -6.48 -8.78 15.37
N GLY A 138 -6.21 -8.05 16.46
CA GLY A 138 -6.60 -8.47 17.81
C GLY A 138 -8.12 -8.66 18.01
N ARG A 139 -8.96 -7.88 17.29
CA ARG A 139 -10.42 -8.10 17.31
C ARG A 139 -10.82 -9.38 16.58
N LEU A 140 -10.13 -9.73 15.48
CA LEU A 140 -10.34 -11.00 14.78
C LEU A 140 -9.99 -12.21 15.65
N VAL A 141 -8.95 -12.09 16.48
CA VAL A 141 -8.61 -13.12 17.48
C VAL A 141 -9.71 -13.21 18.54
N LYS A 142 -10.14 -12.06 19.10
CA LYS A 142 -11.20 -12.01 20.13
C LYS A 142 -12.54 -12.55 19.62
N SER A 143 -12.87 -12.36 18.34
CA SER A 143 -14.10 -12.89 17.72
C SER A 143 -14.01 -14.35 17.30
N GLY A 144 -12.86 -15.02 17.50
CA GLY A 144 -12.65 -16.42 17.15
C GLY A 144 -12.47 -16.66 15.63
N LEU A 145 -12.35 -15.61 14.82
CA LEU A 145 -12.06 -15.71 13.37
C LEU A 145 -10.59 -16.05 13.09
N LEU A 146 -9.70 -15.68 14.00
CA LEU A 146 -8.29 -16.06 14.02
C LEU A 146 -7.95 -16.80 15.30
N SER A 147 -7.09 -17.81 15.18
CA SER A 147 -6.48 -18.45 16.34
C SER A 147 -5.61 -17.44 17.12
N PRO A 148 -5.40 -17.63 18.44
CA PRO A 148 -4.47 -16.82 19.20
C PRO A 148 -3.11 -16.71 18.51
N LEU A 149 -2.53 -15.53 18.50
CA LEU A 149 -1.25 -15.26 17.88
C LEU A 149 -0.14 -15.43 18.92
N GLU A 150 0.96 -16.05 18.51
CA GLU A 150 2.15 -16.25 19.40
C GLU A 150 2.84 -14.93 19.69
N ASP A 151 2.79 -13.97 18.76
CA ASP A 151 3.36 -12.65 18.88
C ASP A 151 2.31 -11.56 18.61
N ASN A 152 2.06 -10.72 19.60
CA ASN A 152 1.16 -9.57 19.51
C ASN A 152 1.88 -8.28 19.14
N SER A 153 3.15 -8.33 18.71
CA SER A 153 3.91 -7.19 18.25
C SER A 153 3.84 -7.08 16.72
N LEU A 154 3.80 -5.84 16.23
CA LEU A 154 3.88 -5.54 14.82
C LEU A 154 5.12 -4.67 14.61
N PRO A 155 6.17 -5.19 13.92
CA PRO A 155 7.32 -4.38 13.58
C PRO A 155 6.89 -3.24 12.64
N PRO A 156 7.63 -2.12 12.61
CA PRO A 156 7.35 -1.04 11.66
C PRO A 156 7.31 -1.59 10.23
N CYS A 157 6.16 -1.46 9.59
CA CYS A 157 5.97 -1.86 8.20
C CYS A 157 6.26 -0.67 7.30
N GLU A 158 7.31 -0.76 6.49
CA GLU A 158 7.78 0.30 5.61
C GLU A 158 6.67 0.75 4.63
N SER A 159 5.98 -0.20 4.00
CA SER A 159 4.84 0.08 3.11
C SER A 159 3.69 0.81 3.81
N CYS A 160 3.47 0.57 5.12
CA CYS A 160 2.49 1.33 5.89
C CYS A 160 2.97 2.74 6.21
N LEU A 161 4.26 2.93 6.47
CA LEU A 161 4.83 4.27 6.71
C LEU A 161 4.76 5.11 5.44
N GLU A 162 5.06 4.52 4.29
CA GLU A 162 4.94 5.20 3.00
C GLU A 162 3.48 5.49 2.62
N GLY A 163 2.59 4.50 2.79
CA GLY A 163 1.22 4.55 2.26
C GLY A 163 0.16 5.16 3.18
N LYS A 164 0.41 5.30 4.49
CA LYS A 164 -0.65 5.62 5.49
C LYS A 164 -0.41 6.86 6.34
N MET A 165 0.31 7.86 5.87
CA MET A 165 0.38 9.15 6.58
C MET A 165 -0.96 9.88 6.51
N THR A 166 -1.62 10.11 7.66
CA THR A 166 -2.96 10.72 7.74
C THR A 166 -3.00 12.01 8.55
N LYS A 167 -3.97 12.88 8.20
CA LYS A 167 -4.37 14.06 8.99
C LYS A 167 -5.26 13.66 10.17
N ARG A 168 -5.38 14.52 11.20
CA ARG A 168 -6.15 14.26 12.44
C ARG A 168 -7.65 13.99 12.17
N SER A 169 -8.27 13.12 13.01
CA SER A 169 -9.66 12.65 12.90
C SER A 169 -10.69 13.63 13.49
N PHE A 170 -11.92 13.65 12.91
CA PHE A 170 -13.07 14.42 13.40
C PHE A 170 -13.91 13.67 14.44
N THR A 171 -14.54 14.40 15.37
CA THR A 171 -15.29 13.88 16.54
C THR A 171 -16.78 14.18 16.49
N GLY A 172 -17.50 13.90 15.40
CA GLY A 172 -18.96 14.08 15.31
C GLY A 172 -19.71 12.74 15.21
N LYS A 173 -20.75 12.53 16.02
CA LYS A 173 -21.66 11.38 15.91
C LYS A 173 -22.88 11.77 15.06
N GLY A 174 -22.99 11.23 13.83
CA GLY A 174 -24.19 11.35 12.99
C GLY A 174 -25.22 10.25 13.29
N LEU A 175 -26.49 10.52 12.92
CA LEU A 175 -27.56 9.51 12.94
C LEU A 175 -27.20 8.39 11.96
N ARG A 176 -27.44 7.15 12.36
CA ARG A 176 -27.07 5.95 11.63
C ARG A 176 -28.31 5.21 11.14
N ALA A 177 -28.21 4.58 9.98
CA ALA A 177 -29.25 3.67 9.47
C ALA A 177 -29.49 2.52 10.46
N LYS A 178 -30.74 2.08 10.57
CA LYS A 178 -31.19 1.00 11.47
C LYS A 178 -31.14 -0.37 10.79
N GLY A 179 -31.10 -0.40 9.47
CA GLY A 179 -31.06 -1.61 8.67
C GLY A 179 -30.32 -1.43 7.34
N PRO A 180 -29.98 -2.55 6.66
CA PRO A 180 -29.31 -2.51 5.35
C PRO A 180 -30.18 -1.81 4.31
N LEU A 181 -29.53 -1.07 3.39
CA LEU A 181 -30.09 -0.30 2.28
C LEU A 181 -30.99 0.89 2.67
N GLU A 182 -31.13 1.20 3.96
CA GLU A 182 -31.83 2.43 4.36
C GLU A 182 -31.08 3.70 3.96
N LEU A 183 -29.76 3.65 3.99
CA LEU A 183 -28.89 4.75 3.56
C LEU A 183 -27.63 4.18 2.93
N VAL A 184 -27.38 4.54 1.70
CA VAL A 184 -26.15 4.22 0.96
C VAL A 184 -25.35 5.50 0.75
N HIS A 185 -24.08 5.48 1.10
CA HIS A 185 -23.14 6.55 0.79
C HIS A 185 -22.45 6.24 -0.53
N SER A 186 -22.34 7.23 -1.40
CA SER A 186 -21.61 7.13 -2.65
C SER A 186 -20.58 8.24 -2.78
N ASP A 187 -19.48 7.91 -3.43
CA ASP A 187 -18.42 8.86 -3.74
C ASP A 187 -17.62 8.38 -4.96
N LEU A 188 -17.22 9.32 -5.79
CA LEU A 188 -16.45 9.05 -7.00
C LEU A 188 -15.02 9.54 -6.81
N CYS A 189 -14.07 8.65 -6.99
CA CYS A 189 -12.65 8.92 -6.82
C CYS A 189 -11.91 8.84 -8.17
N GLY A 190 -11.07 9.82 -8.43
CA GLY A 190 -10.24 9.92 -9.62
C GLY A 190 -10.24 11.32 -10.24
N PRO A 191 -9.53 11.55 -11.37
CA PRO A 191 -8.82 10.51 -12.13
C PRO A 191 -7.62 9.94 -11.36
N MET A 192 -7.37 8.65 -11.53
CA MET A 192 -6.19 7.99 -11.00
C MET A 192 -4.96 8.39 -11.83
N ASN A 193 -3.82 8.55 -11.19
CA ASN A 193 -2.58 8.97 -11.86
C ASN A 193 -2.13 8.00 -12.96
N VAL A 194 -2.49 6.74 -12.84
CA VAL A 194 -2.23 5.68 -13.82
C VAL A 194 -3.55 4.99 -14.12
N LYS A 195 -3.80 4.71 -15.39
CA LYS A 195 -4.98 3.95 -15.81
C LYS A 195 -4.86 2.51 -15.33
N ALA A 196 -5.90 2.03 -14.67
CA ALA A 196 -6.00 0.61 -14.33
C ALA A 196 -6.09 -0.24 -15.61
N ARG A 197 -5.70 -1.51 -15.50
CA ARG A 197 -5.80 -2.46 -16.60
C ARG A 197 -7.25 -2.54 -17.10
N GLY A 198 -7.45 -2.40 -18.40
CA GLY A 198 -8.76 -2.17 -18.99
C GLY A 198 -9.06 -0.70 -19.29
N GLY A 199 -8.15 0.23 -18.97
CA GLY A 199 -8.26 1.66 -19.31
C GLY A 199 -9.08 2.50 -18.35
N TYR A 200 -9.41 1.97 -17.17
CA TYR A 200 -10.21 2.69 -16.16
C TYR A 200 -9.40 3.79 -15.48
N GLU A 201 -10.02 4.95 -15.33
CA GLU A 201 -9.41 6.15 -14.72
C GLU A 201 -10.05 6.55 -13.39
N TYR A 202 -11.26 6.07 -13.11
CA TYR A 202 -12.02 6.40 -11.90
C TYR A 202 -12.56 5.13 -11.26
N PHE A 203 -12.95 5.24 -10.01
CA PHE A 203 -13.82 4.27 -9.37
C PHE A 203 -14.94 4.97 -8.61
N ILE A 204 -16.12 4.36 -8.57
CA ILE A 204 -17.23 4.78 -7.75
C ILE A 204 -17.42 3.76 -6.62
N SER A 205 -17.64 4.26 -5.40
CA SER A 205 -17.88 3.45 -4.22
C SER A 205 -19.31 3.62 -3.74
N PHE A 206 -19.92 2.51 -3.31
CA PHE A 206 -21.21 2.48 -2.64
C PHE A 206 -21.04 1.78 -1.30
N ILE A 207 -21.42 2.44 -0.20
CA ILE A 207 -21.21 1.95 1.16
C ILE A 207 -22.51 2.00 1.91
N ASP A 208 -23.00 0.84 2.32
CA ASP A 208 -24.17 0.75 3.19
C ASP A 208 -23.85 1.33 4.57
N ASP A 209 -24.70 2.24 5.05
CA ASP A 209 -24.46 2.93 6.32
C ASP A 209 -24.61 1.98 7.51
N TYR A 210 -25.56 1.04 7.47
CA TYR A 210 -25.80 0.11 8.55
C TYR A 210 -24.64 -0.87 8.75
N SER A 211 -24.29 -1.60 7.72
CA SER A 211 -23.27 -2.66 7.78
C SER A 211 -21.85 -2.17 7.56
N ARG A 212 -21.69 -1.02 6.91
CA ARG A 212 -20.41 -0.55 6.34
C ARG A 212 -19.86 -1.46 5.24
N TYR A 213 -20.69 -2.34 4.69
CA TYR A 213 -20.33 -3.16 3.55
C TYR A 213 -20.18 -2.26 2.32
N GLY A 214 -19.07 -2.41 1.61
CA GLY A 214 -18.74 -1.55 0.48
C GLY A 214 -18.67 -2.34 -0.83
N HIS A 215 -19.16 -1.70 -1.90
CA HIS A 215 -18.98 -2.12 -3.28
C HIS A 215 -18.18 -1.05 -4.02
N ILE A 216 -17.39 -1.46 -5.00
CA ILE A 216 -16.72 -0.55 -5.93
C ILE A 216 -16.93 -1.01 -7.36
N TYR A 217 -16.93 -0.04 -8.27
CA TYR A 217 -16.94 -0.27 -9.71
C TYR A 217 -15.91 0.63 -10.36
N LEU A 218 -15.07 0.05 -11.20
CA LEU A 218 -14.13 0.80 -12.03
C LEU A 218 -14.88 1.41 -13.21
N ILE A 219 -14.57 2.66 -13.54
CA ILE A 219 -15.22 3.39 -14.64
C ILE A 219 -14.20 4.17 -15.47
N HIS A 220 -14.49 4.33 -16.76
CA HIS A 220 -13.65 5.09 -17.68
C HIS A 220 -13.89 6.60 -17.54
N HIS A 221 -15.16 6.99 -17.44
CA HIS A 221 -15.59 8.39 -17.39
C HIS A 221 -16.57 8.60 -16.25
N LYS A 222 -16.57 9.80 -15.67
CA LYS A 222 -17.51 10.16 -14.60
C LYS A 222 -18.98 9.99 -15.00
N SER A 223 -19.30 10.19 -16.27
CA SER A 223 -20.65 10.02 -16.83
C SER A 223 -21.19 8.58 -16.74
N ASN A 224 -20.33 7.58 -16.50
CA ASN A 224 -20.74 6.19 -16.30
C ASN A 224 -21.31 5.91 -14.90
N SER A 225 -21.36 6.91 -14.01
CA SER A 225 -21.78 6.75 -12.61
C SER A 225 -23.20 6.23 -12.48
N LEU A 226 -24.13 6.73 -13.30
CA LEU A 226 -25.53 6.28 -13.30
C LEU A 226 -25.63 4.79 -13.67
N GLU A 227 -24.94 4.35 -14.73
CA GLU A 227 -25.00 2.95 -15.16
C GLU A 227 -24.45 2.03 -14.07
N LYS A 228 -23.38 2.44 -13.39
CA LYS A 228 -22.83 1.67 -12.27
C LYS A 228 -23.70 1.70 -11.02
N PHE A 229 -24.47 2.78 -10.82
CA PHE A 229 -25.48 2.80 -9.76
C PHE A 229 -26.64 1.84 -10.07
N LYS A 230 -27.07 1.76 -11.32
CA LYS A 230 -28.11 0.79 -11.76
C LYS A 230 -27.65 -0.65 -11.54
N GLU A 231 -26.39 -0.96 -11.92
CA GLU A 231 -25.78 -2.27 -11.70
C GLU A 231 -25.72 -2.61 -10.21
N TYR A 232 -25.21 -1.70 -9.38
CA TYR A 232 -25.15 -1.84 -7.93
C TYR A 232 -26.54 -2.06 -7.32
N LYS A 233 -27.52 -1.22 -7.70
CA LYS A 233 -28.90 -1.32 -7.21
C LYS A 233 -29.49 -2.69 -7.50
N ALA A 234 -29.39 -3.16 -8.74
CA ALA A 234 -29.91 -4.46 -9.14
C ALA A 234 -29.24 -5.60 -8.34
N GLU A 235 -27.90 -5.55 -8.17
CA GLU A 235 -27.15 -6.55 -7.41
C GLU A 235 -27.62 -6.63 -5.95
N VAL A 236 -27.63 -5.50 -5.24
CA VAL A 236 -27.87 -5.50 -3.79
C VAL A 236 -29.33 -5.67 -3.40
N GLU A 237 -30.25 -5.15 -4.22
CA GLU A 237 -31.71 -5.34 -3.98
C GLU A 237 -32.13 -6.79 -4.20
N ASN A 238 -31.60 -7.44 -5.25
CA ASN A 238 -31.82 -8.87 -5.48
C ASN A 238 -31.19 -9.73 -4.38
N GLU A 239 -30.00 -9.34 -3.91
CA GLU A 239 -29.29 -10.10 -2.88
C GLU A 239 -30.02 -10.05 -1.52
N LEU A 240 -30.52 -8.89 -1.11
CA LEU A 240 -31.10 -8.68 0.21
C LEU A 240 -32.63 -8.74 0.24
N GLY A 241 -33.30 -8.73 -0.92
CA GLY A 241 -34.77 -8.60 -1.01
C GLY A 241 -35.29 -7.30 -0.43
N LYS A 242 -34.50 -6.23 -0.45
CA LYS A 242 -34.80 -4.90 0.08
C LYS A 242 -34.50 -3.84 -0.95
N THR A 243 -35.16 -2.68 -0.85
CA THR A 243 -34.91 -1.54 -1.74
C THR A 243 -34.03 -0.48 -1.07
N ILE A 244 -33.24 0.23 -1.88
CA ILE A 244 -32.48 1.38 -1.43
C ILE A 244 -33.44 2.53 -1.15
N LYS A 245 -33.40 3.12 0.07
CA LYS A 245 -34.29 4.23 0.43
C LYS A 245 -33.64 5.60 0.19
N ILE A 246 -32.35 5.73 0.55
CA ILE A 246 -31.64 7.01 0.51
C ILE A 246 -30.26 6.78 -0.12
N LEU A 247 -29.92 7.63 -1.10
CA LEU A 247 -28.57 7.74 -1.62
C LEU A 247 -27.95 9.06 -1.17
N ARG A 248 -26.85 8.99 -0.42
CA ARG A 248 -26.09 10.17 0.02
C ARG A 248 -24.79 10.27 -0.77
N SER A 249 -24.55 11.42 -1.36
CA SER A 249 -23.32 11.73 -2.10
C SER A 249 -22.87 13.18 -1.84
N ASP A 250 -21.73 13.52 -2.38
CA ASP A 250 -21.34 14.92 -2.53
C ASP A 250 -22.14 15.61 -3.66
N ARG A 251 -21.76 16.85 -3.98
CA ARG A 251 -22.35 17.63 -5.08
C ARG A 251 -21.53 17.50 -6.37
N GLY A 252 -20.91 16.34 -6.62
CA GLY A 252 -20.25 16.09 -7.88
C GLY A 252 -21.20 16.25 -9.07
N GLY A 253 -20.67 16.75 -10.20
CA GLY A 253 -21.49 16.97 -11.41
C GLY A 253 -22.22 15.71 -11.87
N GLU A 254 -21.64 14.55 -11.62
CA GLU A 254 -22.22 13.23 -11.91
C GLU A 254 -23.53 12.94 -11.18
N TYR A 255 -23.65 13.38 -9.89
CA TYR A 255 -24.86 13.21 -9.08
C TYR A 255 -25.90 14.34 -9.31
N MET A 256 -25.44 15.46 -9.90
CA MET A 256 -26.28 16.58 -10.29
C MET A 256 -26.90 16.42 -11.68
N ASP A 257 -26.45 15.43 -12.47
CA ASP A 257 -27.01 15.12 -13.80
C ASP A 257 -28.52 14.83 -13.68
N LEU A 258 -29.31 15.46 -14.55
CA LEU A 258 -30.79 15.30 -14.57
C LEU A 258 -31.19 13.84 -14.69
N ARG A 259 -30.54 13.08 -15.56
CA ARG A 259 -30.82 11.64 -15.77
C ARG A 259 -30.62 10.83 -14.49
N PHE A 260 -29.60 11.17 -13.68
CA PHE A 260 -29.34 10.50 -12.41
C PHE A 260 -30.45 10.83 -11.40
N ARG A 261 -30.83 12.10 -11.32
CA ARG A 261 -31.91 12.57 -10.41
C ARG A 261 -33.26 11.98 -10.79
N ASP A 262 -33.60 12.00 -12.08
CA ASP A 262 -34.88 11.44 -12.59
C ASP A 262 -34.94 9.94 -12.28
N TYR A 263 -33.87 9.20 -12.50
CA TYR A 263 -33.79 7.79 -12.16
C TYR A 263 -33.99 7.52 -10.65
N LEU A 264 -33.44 8.34 -9.77
CA LEU A 264 -33.68 8.20 -8.33
C LEU A 264 -35.11 8.44 -7.97
N ILE A 265 -35.76 9.46 -8.54
CA ILE A 265 -37.19 9.80 -8.32
C ILE A 265 -38.07 8.66 -8.82
N GLU A 266 -37.87 8.17 -10.04
CA GLU A 266 -38.62 7.06 -10.63
C GLU A 266 -38.55 5.78 -9.79
N ASN A 267 -37.44 5.54 -9.11
CA ASN A 267 -37.22 4.38 -8.23
C ASN A 267 -37.59 4.66 -6.75
N GLY A 268 -38.13 5.82 -6.41
CA GLY A 268 -38.51 6.18 -5.05
C GLY A 268 -37.32 6.35 -4.09
N ILE A 269 -36.12 6.63 -4.62
CA ILE A 269 -34.91 6.79 -3.84
C ILE A 269 -34.69 8.26 -3.52
N GLN A 270 -34.61 8.60 -2.23
CA GLN A 270 -34.36 9.95 -1.79
C GLN A 270 -32.85 10.31 -2.00
N SER A 271 -32.58 11.35 -2.78
CA SER A 271 -31.23 11.93 -2.91
C SER A 271 -30.92 12.84 -1.72
N GLN A 272 -29.79 12.58 -1.05
CA GLN A 272 -29.25 13.45 0.00
C GLN A 272 -27.87 13.95 -0.41
N LEU A 273 -27.81 15.18 -0.89
CA LEU A 273 -26.55 15.83 -1.22
C LEU A 273 -25.95 16.52 0.02
N SER A 274 -24.64 16.35 0.25
CA SER A 274 -23.95 17.08 1.31
C SER A 274 -24.08 18.59 1.10
N ALA A 275 -24.23 19.35 2.19
CA ALA A 275 -24.31 20.80 2.09
C ALA A 275 -22.98 21.40 1.59
N PRO A 276 -23.02 22.55 0.89
CA PRO A 276 -21.80 23.24 0.48
C PRO A 276 -20.88 23.47 1.68
N SER A 277 -19.57 23.27 1.50
CA SER A 277 -18.54 23.44 2.54
C SER A 277 -18.68 22.53 3.78
N THR A 278 -19.51 21.48 3.71
CA THR A 278 -19.62 20.49 4.79
C THR A 278 -19.24 19.08 4.30
N PRO A 279 -17.96 18.83 3.97
CA PRO A 279 -17.50 17.49 3.54
C PRO A 279 -17.76 16.42 4.61
N GLN A 280 -17.96 16.83 5.86
CA GLN A 280 -18.25 15.95 6.99
C GLN A 280 -19.53 15.10 6.80
N GLN A 281 -20.49 15.55 5.98
CA GLN A 281 -21.74 14.81 5.72
C GLN A 281 -21.52 13.61 4.79
N ASN A 282 -20.52 13.66 3.89
CA ASN A 282 -20.08 12.52 3.06
C ASN A 282 -18.84 11.79 3.63
N GLY A 283 -18.43 12.13 4.84
CA GLY A 283 -17.22 11.62 5.47
C GLY A 283 -17.15 10.10 5.66
N VAL A 284 -18.24 9.35 5.40
CA VAL A 284 -18.23 7.88 5.40
C VAL A 284 -17.56 7.35 4.15
N SER A 285 -18.02 7.76 2.97
CA SER A 285 -17.45 7.35 1.68
C SER A 285 -16.06 7.93 1.45
N GLU A 286 -15.86 9.23 1.73
CA GLU A 286 -14.53 9.87 1.63
C GLU A 286 -13.49 9.12 2.45
N ARG A 287 -13.77 8.88 3.74
CA ARG A 287 -12.84 8.15 4.61
C ARG A 287 -12.62 6.71 4.15
N ARG A 288 -13.64 6.06 3.60
CA ARG A 288 -13.53 4.73 3.02
C ARG A 288 -12.60 4.75 1.82
N ASN A 289 -12.77 5.70 0.90
CA ASN A 289 -11.93 5.87 -0.28
C ASN A 289 -10.47 6.15 0.11
N TRP A 290 -10.22 7.03 1.10
CA TRP A 290 -8.87 7.22 1.65
C TRP A 290 -8.27 5.93 2.19
N THR A 291 -9.04 5.14 2.96
CA THR A 291 -8.57 3.86 3.51
C THR A 291 -8.25 2.85 2.40
N LEU A 292 -9.09 2.81 1.34
CA LEU A 292 -8.85 1.95 0.17
C LEU A 292 -7.56 2.33 -0.54
N LEU A 293 -7.37 3.61 -0.82
CA LEU A 293 -6.16 4.11 -1.49
C LEU A 293 -4.90 3.85 -0.66
N ASP A 294 -4.96 4.01 0.67
CA ASP A 294 -3.83 3.70 1.55
C ASP A 294 -3.48 2.20 1.54
N MET A 295 -4.49 1.32 1.52
CA MET A 295 -4.27 -0.12 1.38
C MET A 295 -3.68 -0.46 0.02
N VAL A 296 -4.21 0.12 -1.05
CA VAL A 296 -3.71 -0.08 -2.42
C VAL A 296 -2.24 0.35 -2.51
N ARG A 297 -1.90 1.56 -2.05
CA ARG A 297 -0.49 2.04 -2.04
C ARG A 297 0.42 1.06 -1.30
N SER A 298 -0.01 0.57 -0.13
CA SER A 298 0.77 -0.37 0.67
C SER A 298 0.93 -1.73 -0.02
N MET A 299 -0.14 -2.25 -0.66
CA MET A 299 -0.09 -3.51 -1.41
C MET A 299 0.78 -3.40 -2.66
N MET A 300 0.64 -2.30 -3.41
CA MET A 300 1.44 -2.03 -4.61
C MET A 300 2.93 -1.88 -4.25
N SER A 301 3.25 -1.08 -3.23
CA SER A 301 4.62 -0.92 -2.72
C SER A 301 5.24 -2.25 -2.26
N PHE A 302 4.47 -3.10 -1.61
CA PHE A 302 4.97 -4.41 -1.17
C PHE A 302 5.23 -5.37 -2.33
N SER A 303 4.31 -5.42 -3.30
CA SER A 303 4.34 -6.41 -4.39
C SER A 303 5.27 -6.05 -5.53
N GLN A 304 5.62 -4.77 -5.70
CA GLN A 304 6.39 -4.24 -6.83
C GLN A 304 5.76 -4.58 -8.21
N MET A 305 4.45 -4.83 -8.24
CA MET A 305 3.71 -5.04 -9.49
C MET A 305 3.50 -3.71 -10.22
N SER A 306 3.31 -3.78 -11.55
CA SER A 306 3.00 -2.60 -12.37
C SER A 306 1.75 -1.88 -11.84
N ASP A 307 1.79 -0.55 -11.86
CA ASP A 307 0.68 0.32 -11.41
C ASP A 307 -0.64 0.04 -12.15
N SER A 308 -0.60 -0.53 -13.36
CA SER A 308 -1.79 -0.95 -14.10
C SER A 308 -2.65 -1.99 -13.36
N PHE A 309 -2.09 -2.72 -12.38
CA PHE A 309 -2.83 -3.67 -11.54
C PHE A 309 -3.60 -3.03 -10.39
N LEU A 310 -3.55 -1.72 -10.27
CA LEU A 310 -4.21 -0.98 -9.19
C LEU A 310 -5.71 -1.29 -9.06
N GLY A 311 -6.41 -1.58 -10.15
CA GLY A 311 -7.82 -1.99 -10.13
C GLY A 311 -8.05 -3.28 -9.34
N TYR A 312 -7.22 -4.30 -9.55
CA TYR A 312 -7.27 -5.57 -8.80
C TYR A 312 -6.88 -5.40 -7.33
N ALA A 313 -5.91 -4.51 -7.06
CA ALA A 313 -5.55 -4.16 -5.69
C ALA A 313 -6.72 -3.48 -4.98
N LEU A 314 -7.44 -2.59 -5.67
CA LEU A 314 -8.60 -1.87 -5.16
C LEU A 314 -9.78 -2.82 -4.84
N GLU A 315 -10.12 -3.73 -5.76
CA GLU A 315 -11.15 -4.76 -5.53
C GLU A 315 -10.77 -5.67 -4.35
N THR A 316 -9.50 -6.06 -4.27
CA THR A 316 -9.00 -6.85 -3.14
C THR A 316 -9.07 -6.07 -1.83
N ALA A 317 -8.75 -4.78 -1.83
CA ALA A 317 -8.84 -3.93 -0.65
C ALA A 317 -10.28 -3.82 -0.13
N VAL A 318 -11.27 -3.67 -1.02
CA VAL A 318 -12.69 -3.69 -0.64
C VAL A 318 -13.10 -5.04 -0.07
N TYR A 319 -12.71 -6.13 -0.73
CA TYR A 319 -12.96 -7.48 -0.23
C TYR A 319 -12.40 -7.69 1.19
N ILE A 320 -11.16 -7.25 1.43
CA ILE A 320 -10.54 -7.30 2.76
C ILE A 320 -11.32 -6.46 3.77
N LEU A 321 -11.63 -5.18 3.42
CA LEU A 321 -12.34 -4.27 4.33
C LEU A 321 -13.75 -4.73 4.68
N ASN A 322 -14.41 -5.47 3.81
CA ASN A 322 -15.70 -6.08 4.10
C ASN A 322 -15.59 -7.25 5.09
N ASN A 323 -14.45 -7.93 5.15
CA ASN A 323 -14.23 -9.09 6.00
C ASN A 323 -13.46 -8.80 7.30
N VAL A 324 -13.07 -7.54 7.56
CA VAL A 324 -12.35 -7.17 8.79
C VAL A 324 -13.16 -6.21 9.65
N PRO A 325 -13.04 -6.28 11.00
CA PRO A 325 -13.77 -5.42 11.89
C PRO A 325 -13.49 -3.94 11.62
N SER A 326 -14.55 -3.13 11.65
CA SER A 326 -14.48 -1.67 11.58
C SER A 326 -14.70 -1.07 12.96
N LYS A 327 -14.15 0.13 13.23
CA LYS A 327 -14.43 0.85 14.48
C LYS A 327 -15.88 1.30 14.62
N SER A 328 -16.60 1.40 13.50
CA SER A 328 -17.94 1.96 13.42
C SER A 328 -19.07 0.93 13.56
N VAL A 329 -18.75 -0.36 13.57
CA VAL A 329 -19.72 -1.47 13.67
C VAL A 329 -19.24 -2.51 14.67
N SER A 330 -20.16 -3.23 15.29
CA SER A 330 -19.85 -4.25 16.31
C SER A 330 -19.24 -5.50 15.70
N GLU A 331 -19.70 -5.88 14.52
CA GLU A 331 -19.29 -7.08 13.77
C GLU A 331 -18.53 -6.69 12.50
N THR A 332 -18.09 -7.65 11.69
CA THR A 332 -17.52 -7.35 10.38
C THR A 332 -18.63 -6.86 9.45
N PRO A 333 -18.32 -5.97 8.48
CA PRO A 333 -19.30 -5.59 7.45
C PRO A 333 -19.93 -6.79 6.75
N TYR A 334 -19.13 -7.83 6.48
CA TYR A 334 -19.60 -9.08 5.88
C TYR A 334 -20.66 -9.80 6.75
N GLU A 335 -20.43 -9.89 8.07
CA GLU A 335 -21.40 -10.53 8.99
C GLU A 335 -22.72 -9.78 9.01
N LEU A 336 -22.68 -8.43 9.10
CA LEU A 336 -23.89 -7.60 9.09
C LEU A 336 -24.64 -7.63 7.75
N TRP A 337 -23.90 -7.82 6.64
CA TRP A 337 -24.49 -7.84 5.29
C TRP A 337 -25.03 -9.23 4.92
N LYS A 338 -24.26 -10.29 5.16
CA LYS A 338 -24.58 -11.68 4.76
C LYS A 338 -25.28 -12.50 5.85
N GLY A 339 -25.41 -11.98 7.07
CA GLY A 339 -26.01 -12.66 8.21
C GLY A 339 -25.23 -13.89 8.71
N ARG A 340 -23.98 -14.07 8.31
CA ARG A 340 -23.14 -15.20 8.69
C ARG A 340 -21.67 -14.81 8.83
N LYS A 341 -20.94 -15.54 9.68
CA LYS A 341 -19.51 -15.32 9.86
C LYS A 341 -18.71 -15.68 8.60
N GLY A 342 -17.76 -14.83 8.25
CA GLY A 342 -16.79 -15.08 7.20
C GLY A 342 -15.67 -16.03 7.66
N SER A 343 -14.86 -16.51 6.70
CA SER A 343 -13.64 -17.28 6.98
C SER A 343 -12.44 -16.59 6.38
N LEU A 344 -11.37 -16.44 7.15
CA LEU A 344 -10.13 -15.81 6.69
C LEU A 344 -9.08 -16.83 6.19
N ARG A 345 -9.39 -18.14 6.21
CA ARG A 345 -8.44 -19.20 5.82
C ARG A 345 -7.91 -19.05 4.38
N HIS A 346 -8.70 -18.48 3.50
CA HIS A 346 -8.38 -18.29 2.08
C HIS A 346 -7.66 -16.96 1.78
N PHE A 347 -7.46 -16.11 2.79
CA PHE A 347 -6.78 -14.83 2.58
C PHE A 347 -5.30 -15.03 2.26
N ARG A 348 -4.85 -14.33 1.23
CA ARG A 348 -3.48 -14.40 0.70
C ARG A 348 -2.87 -13.00 0.64
N ILE A 349 -1.55 -12.94 0.58
CA ILE A 349 -0.82 -11.70 0.38
C ILE A 349 -1.00 -11.30 -1.09
N TRP A 350 -1.49 -10.12 -1.36
CA TRP A 350 -1.64 -9.60 -2.72
C TRP A 350 -0.27 -9.44 -3.39
N GLY A 351 -0.17 -9.85 -4.66
CA GLY A 351 1.09 -9.85 -5.41
C GLY A 351 2.06 -10.97 -5.04
N CYS A 352 1.71 -11.89 -4.13
CA CYS A 352 2.61 -13.01 -3.82
C CYS A 352 2.72 -14.00 -4.97
N PRO A 353 3.91 -14.58 -5.19
CA PRO A 353 4.10 -15.63 -6.18
C PRO A 353 3.39 -16.92 -5.74
N ALA A 354 2.86 -17.63 -6.71
CA ALA A 354 2.17 -18.90 -6.52
C ALA A 354 2.45 -19.86 -7.67
N ASN A 355 2.68 -21.13 -7.37
CA ASN A 355 2.66 -22.19 -8.37
C ASN A 355 1.22 -22.62 -8.61
N VAL A 356 0.71 -22.36 -9.81
CA VAL A 356 -0.66 -22.72 -10.21
C VAL A 356 -0.62 -23.93 -11.13
N LEU A 357 -1.46 -24.91 -10.85
CA LEU A 357 -1.52 -26.16 -11.61
C LEU A 357 -1.95 -25.88 -13.07
N VAL A 358 -1.17 -26.39 -14.01
CA VAL A 358 -1.49 -26.35 -15.45
C VAL A 358 -2.50 -27.45 -15.78
N GLN A 359 -3.55 -27.10 -16.52
CA GLN A 359 -4.48 -28.11 -17.04
C GLN A 359 -3.83 -28.87 -18.20
N ASN A 360 -3.88 -30.20 -18.13
CA ASN A 360 -3.36 -31.13 -19.16
C ASN A 360 -1.88 -30.89 -19.55
N PRO A 361 -0.93 -30.95 -18.63
CA PRO A 361 0.48 -30.83 -18.96
C PRO A 361 0.95 -32.05 -19.79
N LYS A 362 1.79 -31.82 -20.81
CA LYS A 362 2.46 -32.91 -21.54
C LYS A 362 3.30 -33.74 -20.56
N LYS A 363 3.48 -35.07 -20.84
CA LYS A 363 4.08 -36.06 -19.91
C LYS A 363 5.39 -35.61 -19.22
N LEU A 364 6.25 -34.84 -19.91
CA LEU A 364 7.55 -34.38 -19.37
C LEU A 364 7.62 -32.86 -19.12
N LYS A 365 6.50 -32.13 -19.25
CA LYS A 365 6.44 -30.69 -18.96
C LYS A 365 6.11 -30.43 -17.49
N HIS A 366 6.48 -29.24 -17.02
CA HIS A 366 6.13 -28.80 -15.68
C HIS A 366 4.62 -28.84 -15.47
N ARG A 367 4.20 -29.33 -14.31
CA ARG A 367 2.78 -29.43 -13.91
C ARG A 367 2.22 -28.15 -13.33
N SER A 368 3.07 -27.17 -13.01
CA SER A 368 2.67 -25.88 -12.48
C SER A 368 3.41 -24.77 -13.20
N LYS A 369 2.82 -23.58 -13.21
CA LYS A 369 3.43 -22.34 -13.69
C LYS A 369 3.45 -21.31 -12.57
N LEU A 370 4.48 -20.46 -12.59
CA LEU A 370 4.63 -19.38 -11.63
C LEU A 370 3.72 -18.22 -12.04
N CYS A 371 2.82 -17.85 -11.15
CA CYS A 371 1.86 -16.76 -11.32
C CYS A 371 1.86 -15.87 -10.08
N PHE A 372 1.22 -14.71 -10.17
CA PHE A 372 1.06 -13.81 -9.02
C PHE A 372 -0.41 -13.76 -8.60
N PHE A 373 -0.66 -13.87 -7.29
CA PHE A 373 -2.01 -13.72 -6.75
C PHE A 373 -2.43 -12.25 -6.78
N ILE A 374 -3.55 -11.93 -7.44
CA ILE A 374 -4.02 -10.56 -7.64
C ILE A 374 -5.43 -10.28 -7.11
N GLY A 375 -6.10 -11.26 -6.50
CA GLY A 375 -7.40 -11.01 -5.89
C GLY A 375 -8.33 -12.20 -5.78
N TYR A 376 -9.59 -11.88 -5.50
CA TYR A 376 -10.67 -12.83 -5.29
C TYR A 376 -11.74 -12.65 -6.38
N PRO A 377 -12.12 -13.71 -7.12
CA PRO A 377 -13.18 -13.62 -8.12
C PRO A 377 -14.55 -13.40 -7.45
N LYS A 378 -15.44 -12.64 -8.10
CA LYS A 378 -16.79 -12.40 -7.60
C LYS A 378 -17.70 -13.63 -7.74
N GLU A 379 -17.63 -14.33 -8.87
CA GLU A 379 -18.59 -15.36 -9.28
C GLU A 379 -18.16 -16.79 -8.99
N SER A 380 -16.92 -17.01 -8.58
CA SER A 380 -16.38 -18.36 -8.43
C SER A 380 -15.50 -18.52 -7.19
N ARG A 381 -15.31 -19.77 -6.76
CA ARG A 381 -14.36 -20.09 -5.68
C ARG A 381 -12.94 -20.16 -6.22
N GLY A 382 -11.98 -19.59 -5.49
CA GLY A 382 -10.56 -19.65 -5.84
C GLY A 382 -9.88 -18.29 -5.68
N GLY A 383 -8.76 -18.13 -6.38
CA GLY A 383 -8.02 -16.87 -6.47
C GLY A 383 -7.89 -16.41 -7.91
N LEU A 384 -7.76 -15.12 -8.11
CA LEU A 384 -7.33 -14.53 -9.37
C LEU A 384 -5.81 -14.53 -9.44
N PHE A 385 -5.28 -15.01 -10.55
CA PHE A 385 -3.84 -15.11 -10.78
C PHE A 385 -3.45 -14.42 -12.09
N TYR A 386 -2.34 -13.71 -12.05
CA TYR A 386 -1.69 -13.15 -13.21
C TYR A 386 -0.51 -14.03 -13.63
N ASP A 387 -0.52 -14.44 -14.88
CA ASP A 387 0.58 -15.13 -15.54
C ASP A 387 1.43 -14.12 -16.30
N PRO A 388 2.68 -13.84 -15.88
CA PRO A 388 3.52 -12.86 -16.54
C PRO A 388 4.04 -13.33 -17.92
N GLN A 389 4.13 -14.65 -18.16
CA GLN A 389 4.61 -15.20 -19.44
C GLN A 389 3.57 -15.04 -20.54
N GLU A 390 2.31 -15.33 -20.23
CA GLU A 390 1.19 -15.22 -21.17
C GLU A 390 0.49 -13.87 -21.12
N ASN A 391 0.88 -12.99 -20.18
CA ASN A 391 0.20 -11.71 -19.87
C ASN A 391 -1.31 -11.89 -19.64
N LYS A 392 -1.71 -12.99 -19.00
CA LYS A 392 -3.10 -13.42 -18.85
C LYS A 392 -3.53 -13.48 -17.39
N ILE A 393 -4.80 -13.14 -17.15
CA ILE A 393 -5.44 -13.27 -15.85
C ILE A 393 -6.46 -14.40 -15.91
N PHE A 394 -6.47 -15.24 -14.87
CA PHE A 394 -7.39 -16.39 -14.80
C PHE A 394 -7.69 -16.76 -13.35
N VAL A 395 -8.78 -17.53 -13.16
CA VAL A 395 -9.18 -18.04 -11.84
C VAL A 395 -8.63 -19.44 -11.65
N SER A 396 -8.11 -19.74 -10.46
CA SER A 396 -7.73 -21.09 -10.06
C SER A 396 -7.99 -21.34 -8.57
N ASN A 397 -8.39 -22.55 -8.25
CA ASN A 397 -8.46 -23.07 -6.88
C ASN A 397 -7.33 -24.05 -6.54
N LYS A 398 -6.52 -24.44 -7.54
CA LYS A 398 -5.39 -25.38 -7.42
C LYS A 398 -4.06 -24.61 -7.50
N CYS A 399 -3.67 -24.02 -6.38
CA CYS A 399 -2.44 -23.25 -6.29
C CYS A 399 -1.69 -23.54 -4.99
N HIS A 400 -0.36 -23.42 -5.06
CA HIS A 400 0.52 -23.43 -3.91
C HIS A 400 1.17 -22.05 -3.80
N ILE A 401 0.80 -21.29 -2.77
CA ILE A 401 1.36 -19.95 -2.51
C ILE A 401 2.79 -20.08 -2.00
N LEU A 402 3.72 -19.44 -2.68
CA LEU A 402 5.10 -19.43 -2.25
C LEU A 402 5.27 -18.40 -1.12
N ARG A 403 5.92 -18.82 -0.02
CA ARG A 403 6.22 -17.97 1.12
C ARG A 403 7.54 -17.24 0.83
N GLY A 404 7.47 -15.95 0.48
CA GLY A 404 8.64 -15.12 0.20
C GLY A 404 8.22 -13.71 -0.26
N ARG A 405 9.17 -12.77 -0.28
CA ARG A 405 8.96 -11.46 -0.94
C ARG A 405 8.70 -11.69 -2.44
N PRO A 406 7.89 -10.85 -3.09
CA PRO A 406 7.81 -10.83 -4.54
C PRO A 406 9.23 -10.69 -5.11
N HIS A 407 9.52 -11.41 -6.18
CA HIS A 407 10.80 -11.34 -6.87
C HIS A 407 11.09 -9.88 -7.24
N GLN A 408 12.23 -9.36 -6.81
CA GLN A 408 12.85 -8.23 -7.49
C GLN A 408 13.13 -8.71 -8.92
N GLY A 409 12.37 -8.20 -9.87
CA GLY A 409 12.58 -8.48 -11.28
C GLY A 409 14.03 -8.15 -11.62
N SER A 410 14.77 -9.13 -12.08
CA SER A 410 15.99 -8.89 -12.85
C SER A 410 15.54 -8.06 -14.06
N SER A 411 15.91 -6.77 -14.04
CA SER A 411 15.93 -5.94 -15.23
C SER A 411 16.92 -6.57 -16.21
N THR A 412 16.42 -7.39 -17.11
CA THR A 412 17.13 -7.67 -18.36
C THR A 412 16.84 -6.51 -19.29
N SER A 413 17.93 -5.81 -19.58
CA SER A 413 18.15 -4.79 -20.62
C SER A 413 17.31 -4.99 -21.89
#